data_b484a430e247fff69c201735584e0108
#
_entry.id   b484a430e247fff69c201735584e0108
#
_cell.length_a   1.000
_cell.length_b   1.000
_cell.length_c   1.000
_cell.angle_alpha   90.00
_cell.angle_beta   90.00
_cell.angle_gamma   90.00
#
_symmetry.space_group_name_H-M   'P 1'
#
loop_
_entity.id
_entity.type
_entity.pdbx_description
1 polymer ?
#
loop_
_entity_poly.entity_id
_entity_poly.type
_entity_poly.pdbx_seq_one_letter_code
_entity_poly.pdbx_strand_id
1 'polypeptide(L)'
;MKNLKLRLIVMNFLEFAVWGAYLTCMGNYLGRAGMGAEISWFYAIQGIVSIFMPTLMGIVADKVIQPQRLLGICHLIAGAAMVMLAYIGMTNPMPDKVLFITIYTISVAFYMPTLALSNTAAFTILKDNGMDTEKDFPPIRVFGTIGFICTMWFVNCAFLSNGSFGFTLGENADKFQYTYMQFMVSGLLSFVLFLYCFTLPECKLVAKPSQSLTEQLGLSAFKLFKTKKMAMFFIFSAMLGMSLQVTNGFATPYLTHFKSDPAMADTFGANNATMLVSLSQIAEALCILLIPFFLKRFGIKVVMLIAMFAWVLRFGFFGAGNPAFPGVILIVLSCLVYGVAFDFFNVSGGIFVDKECAPDIKASAQGLFMLMTNGLGATIGTLAAGAIVNSLCHWTDDGFLVGNTPTSWSTAWYIFAAFALVVAVSFMFLFKYKHVREDKQ
;
A
#
# COMPACT_ATOMS: atom_id res chain seq x y z
N MET A 1 -3.75 -23.78 22.84
CA MET A 1 -4.25 -23.48 21.48
C MET A 1 -5.10 -22.20 21.39
N LYS A 2 -6.03 -21.91 22.33
CA LYS A 2 -6.85 -20.66 22.28
C LYS A 2 -6.04 -19.35 22.17
N ASN A 3 -4.86 -19.29 22.74
CA ASN A 3 -4.06 -18.07 22.74
C ASN A 3 -3.20 -17.86 21.47
N LEU A 4 -3.00 -18.90 20.62
CA LEU A 4 -2.09 -18.81 19.48
C LEU A 4 -2.65 -17.92 18.37
N LYS A 5 -3.92 -18.15 17.97
CA LYS A 5 -4.59 -17.30 16.97
C LYS A 5 -4.63 -15.83 17.42
N LEU A 6 -4.92 -15.59 18.70
CA LEU A 6 -4.93 -14.24 19.25
C LEU A 6 -3.56 -13.56 19.15
N ARG A 7 -2.47 -14.31 19.43
CA ARG A 7 -1.11 -13.76 19.27
C ARG A 7 -0.80 -13.36 17.83
N LEU A 8 -1.19 -14.19 16.86
CA LEU A 8 -1.00 -13.88 15.45
C LEU A 8 -1.91 -12.74 14.97
N ILE A 9 -3.13 -12.63 15.52
CA ILE A 9 -4.04 -11.51 15.28
C ILE A 9 -3.40 -10.20 15.76
N VAL A 10 -2.86 -10.16 16.98
CA VAL A 10 -2.19 -8.96 17.51
C VAL A 10 -0.96 -8.61 16.69
N MET A 11 -0.16 -9.59 16.29
CA MET A 11 1.00 -9.37 15.41
C MET A 11 0.57 -8.73 14.08
N ASN A 12 -0.44 -9.30 13.40
CA ASN A 12 -0.93 -8.75 12.13
C ASN A 12 -1.56 -7.35 12.30
N PHE A 13 -2.32 -7.15 13.38
CA PHE A 13 -2.88 -5.84 13.70
C PHE A 13 -1.79 -4.78 13.83
N LEU A 14 -0.76 -5.04 14.64
CA LEU A 14 0.36 -4.11 14.85
C LEU A 14 1.17 -3.88 13.57
N GLU A 15 1.44 -4.94 12.80
CA GLU A 15 2.18 -4.88 11.54
C GLU A 15 1.61 -3.82 10.59
N PHE A 16 0.31 -3.87 10.37
CA PHE A 16 -0.37 -2.94 9.46
C PHE A 16 -0.75 -1.62 10.12
N ALA A 17 -0.91 -1.58 11.44
CA ALA A 17 -1.12 -0.34 12.20
C ALA A 17 0.09 0.60 12.07
N VAL A 18 1.31 0.07 12.08
CA VAL A 18 2.54 0.84 11.80
C VAL A 18 2.46 1.59 10.47
N TRP A 19 1.98 0.92 9.43
CA TRP A 19 1.89 1.50 8.09
C TRP A 19 0.72 2.48 7.95
N GLY A 20 -0.43 2.13 8.53
CA GLY A 20 -1.63 2.96 8.54
C GLY A 20 -1.44 4.32 9.22
N ALA A 21 -0.45 4.45 10.10
CA ALA A 21 -0.15 5.69 10.79
C ALA A 21 0.29 6.83 9.85
N TYR A 22 0.97 6.53 8.74
CA TYR A 22 1.55 7.57 7.89
C TYR A 22 1.28 7.41 6.39
N LEU A 23 1.04 6.19 5.89
CA LEU A 23 1.05 5.92 4.45
C LEU A 23 0.14 6.86 3.65
N THR A 24 -1.07 7.09 4.09
CA THR A 24 -2.05 7.88 3.34
C THR A 24 -2.05 9.36 3.67
N CYS A 25 -1.48 9.78 4.81
CA CYS A 25 -1.47 11.18 5.25
C CYS A 25 -0.10 11.86 5.16
N MET A 26 0.97 11.12 4.88
CA MET A 26 2.34 11.65 4.81
C MET A 26 2.47 12.82 3.84
N GLY A 27 1.75 12.80 2.71
CA GLY A 27 1.75 13.88 1.73
C GLY A 27 1.37 15.23 2.32
N ASN A 28 0.41 15.27 3.23
CA ASN A 28 -0.01 16.50 3.90
C ASN A 28 1.09 17.08 4.80
N TYR A 29 1.81 16.23 5.53
CA TYR A 29 2.96 16.67 6.33
C TYR A 29 4.12 17.14 5.46
N LEU A 30 4.47 16.37 4.42
CA LEU A 30 5.57 16.72 3.52
C LEU A 30 5.37 18.09 2.85
N GLY A 31 4.11 18.41 2.49
CA GLY A 31 3.78 19.73 1.96
C GLY A 31 4.08 20.85 2.96
N ARG A 32 3.66 20.70 4.21
CA ARG A 32 3.92 21.66 5.29
C ARG A 32 5.39 21.77 5.67
N ALA A 33 6.15 20.68 5.52
CA ALA A 33 7.58 20.62 5.80
C ALA A 33 8.46 21.08 4.61
N GLY A 34 7.88 21.71 3.57
CA GLY A 34 8.60 22.19 2.41
C GLY A 34 9.12 21.12 1.46
N MET A 35 8.64 19.87 1.61
CA MET A 35 9.00 18.69 0.79
C MET A 35 7.85 18.23 -0.11
N GLY A 36 6.90 19.11 -0.41
CA GLY A 36 5.72 18.76 -1.19
C GLY A 36 6.05 18.32 -2.62
N ALA A 37 7.05 18.91 -3.26
CA ALA A 37 7.50 18.52 -4.59
C ALA A 37 8.10 17.11 -4.62
N GLU A 38 8.61 16.64 -3.51
CA GLU A 38 9.27 15.35 -3.34
C GLU A 38 8.33 14.21 -2.91
N ILE A 39 7.02 14.45 -2.72
CA ILE A 39 6.05 13.42 -2.30
C ILE A 39 6.19 12.14 -3.11
N SER A 40 6.26 12.26 -4.44
CA SER A 40 6.38 11.12 -5.33
C SER A 40 7.64 10.27 -5.06
N TRP A 41 8.74 10.89 -4.63
CA TRP A 41 9.95 10.18 -4.25
C TRP A 41 9.77 9.34 -2.99
N PHE A 42 9.06 9.85 -1.98
CA PHE A 42 8.77 9.09 -0.75
C PHE A 42 7.99 7.81 -1.05
N TYR A 43 6.99 7.87 -1.95
CA TYR A 43 6.24 6.68 -2.34
C TYR A 43 7.00 5.78 -3.32
N ALA A 44 7.81 6.36 -4.23
CA ALA A 44 8.66 5.60 -5.15
C ALA A 44 9.72 4.77 -4.41
N ILE A 45 10.32 5.32 -3.35
CA ILE A 45 11.31 4.62 -2.51
C ILE A 45 10.72 3.32 -1.93
N GLN A 46 9.45 3.31 -1.52
CA GLN A 46 8.78 2.07 -1.07
C GLN A 46 8.77 1.01 -2.17
N GLY A 47 8.46 1.40 -3.40
CA GLY A 47 8.53 0.50 -4.56
C GLY A 47 9.96 0.01 -4.82
N ILE A 48 10.93 0.92 -4.84
CA ILE A 48 12.34 0.59 -5.10
C ILE A 48 12.87 -0.42 -4.08
N VAL A 49 12.70 -0.16 -2.79
CA VAL A 49 13.20 -1.07 -1.74
C VAL A 49 12.45 -2.41 -1.74
N SER A 50 11.20 -2.43 -2.17
CA SER A 50 10.40 -3.66 -2.29
C SER A 50 10.89 -4.60 -3.40
N ILE A 51 11.72 -4.11 -4.32
CA ILE A 51 12.30 -4.95 -5.38
C ILE A 51 13.29 -5.98 -4.80
N PHE A 52 14.11 -5.59 -3.84
CA PHE A 52 15.23 -6.43 -3.38
C PHE A 52 15.24 -6.71 -1.87
N MET A 53 14.76 -5.80 -1.02
CA MET A 53 14.84 -5.97 0.43
C MET A 53 14.07 -7.17 0.98
N PRO A 54 12.84 -7.49 0.51
CA PRO A 54 12.15 -8.69 0.98
C PRO A 54 12.92 -9.98 0.69
N THR A 55 13.56 -10.07 -0.48
CA THR A 55 14.38 -11.24 -0.85
C THR A 55 15.62 -11.35 0.03
N LEU A 56 16.32 -10.24 0.26
CA LEU A 56 17.50 -10.22 1.14
C LEU A 56 17.15 -10.66 2.56
N MET A 57 16.08 -10.10 3.13
CA MET A 57 15.63 -10.47 4.49
C MET A 57 15.06 -11.90 4.53
N GLY A 58 14.46 -12.37 3.45
CA GLY A 58 14.04 -13.78 3.31
C GLY A 58 15.23 -14.74 3.40
N ILE A 59 16.34 -14.43 2.73
CA ILE A 59 17.58 -15.22 2.81
C ILE A 59 18.13 -15.24 4.23
N VAL A 60 18.11 -14.11 4.93
CA VAL A 60 18.53 -14.01 6.33
C VAL A 60 17.61 -14.83 7.24
N ALA A 61 16.29 -14.77 7.01
CA ALA A 61 15.30 -15.55 7.77
C ALA A 61 15.44 -17.06 7.57
N ASP A 62 15.83 -17.49 6.36
CA ASP A 62 16.00 -18.91 6.04
C ASP A 62 17.30 -19.51 6.63
N LYS A 63 18.37 -18.70 6.81
CA LYS A 63 19.71 -19.21 7.09
C LYS A 63 20.30 -18.78 8.44
N VAL A 64 19.92 -17.59 8.95
CA VAL A 64 20.68 -16.94 10.03
C VAL A 64 19.81 -16.66 11.25
N ILE A 65 18.64 -16.07 11.07
CA ILE A 65 17.80 -15.56 12.14
C ILE A 65 16.37 -16.07 11.95
N GLN A 66 15.76 -16.57 13.00
CA GLN A 66 14.36 -17.01 12.96
C GLN A 66 13.41 -15.89 12.47
N PRO A 67 12.41 -16.20 11.62
CA PRO A 67 11.54 -15.19 11.00
C PRO A 67 10.89 -14.22 11.99
N GLN A 68 10.38 -14.71 13.14
CA GLN A 68 9.76 -13.86 14.15
C GLN A 68 10.76 -12.93 14.86
N ARG A 69 12.02 -13.36 15.03
CA ARG A 69 13.08 -12.50 15.61
C ARG A 69 13.56 -11.47 14.61
N LEU A 70 13.74 -11.87 13.37
CA LEU A 70 14.12 -10.95 12.29
C LEU A 70 13.02 -9.90 12.05
N LEU A 71 11.75 -10.29 12.11
CA LEU A 71 10.60 -9.38 12.09
C LEU A 71 10.74 -8.29 13.16
N GLY A 72 11.04 -8.70 14.41
CA GLY A 72 11.27 -7.77 15.51
C GLY A 72 12.45 -6.83 15.24
N ILE A 73 13.60 -7.35 14.82
CA ILE A 73 14.78 -6.53 14.51
C ILE A 73 14.49 -5.51 13.41
N CYS A 74 13.80 -5.91 12.35
CA CYS A 74 13.38 -4.99 11.28
C CYS A 74 12.49 -3.87 11.82
N HIS A 75 11.54 -4.19 12.70
CA HIS A 75 10.70 -3.18 13.35
C HIS A 75 11.46 -2.27 14.32
N LEU A 76 12.49 -2.78 15.01
CA LEU A 76 13.35 -1.95 15.85
C LEU A 76 14.06 -0.87 15.00
N ILE A 77 14.65 -1.26 13.87
CA ILE A 77 15.40 -0.34 13.00
C ILE A 77 14.43 0.63 12.30
N ALA A 78 13.35 0.10 11.73
CA ALA A 78 12.33 0.92 11.05
C ALA A 78 11.68 1.92 12.03
N GLY A 79 11.34 1.47 13.24
CA GLY A 79 10.74 2.29 14.28
C GLY A 79 11.68 3.37 14.79
N ALA A 80 12.96 3.05 15.00
CA ALA A 80 13.98 4.04 15.39
C ALA A 80 14.13 5.14 14.32
N ALA A 81 14.13 4.77 13.04
CA ALA A 81 14.17 5.74 11.95
C ALA A 81 12.89 6.61 11.91
N MET A 82 11.70 6.04 12.14
CA MET A 82 10.45 6.82 12.21
C MET A 82 10.43 7.79 13.40
N VAL A 83 10.88 7.37 14.58
CA VAL A 83 11.02 8.27 15.74
C VAL A 83 12.03 9.38 15.45
N MET A 84 13.12 9.08 14.75
CA MET A 84 14.09 10.10 14.34
C MET A 84 13.48 11.12 13.38
N LEU A 85 12.66 10.68 12.40
CA LEU A 85 11.91 11.58 11.52
C LEU A 85 10.96 12.49 12.32
N ALA A 86 10.25 11.92 13.30
CA ALA A 86 9.37 12.69 14.16
C ALA A 86 10.17 13.72 14.99
N TYR A 87 11.33 13.34 15.54
CA TYR A 87 12.20 14.25 16.28
C TYR A 87 12.72 15.39 15.41
N ILE A 88 13.16 15.09 14.18
CA ILE A 88 13.62 16.10 13.21
C ILE A 88 12.47 17.07 12.89
N GLY A 89 11.27 16.56 12.60
CA GLY A 89 10.09 17.38 12.32
C GLY A 89 9.62 18.23 13.52
N MET A 90 9.82 17.73 14.75
CA MET A 90 9.53 18.45 15.97
C MET A 90 10.51 19.62 16.19
N THR A 91 11.79 19.41 15.90
CA THR A 91 12.85 20.42 16.17
C THR A 91 13.02 21.42 15.03
N ASN A 92 12.65 21.03 13.81
CA ASN A 92 12.77 21.89 12.63
C ASN A 92 11.53 21.76 11.73
N PRO A 93 10.69 22.80 11.61
CA PRO A 93 9.52 22.78 10.73
C PRO A 93 9.85 22.61 9.24
N MET A 94 11.04 23.03 8.82
CA MET A 94 11.56 22.88 7.45
C MET A 94 12.86 22.07 7.48
N PRO A 95 12.78 20.73 7.64
CA PRO A 95 13.96 19.89 7.77
C PRO A 95 14.76 19.80 6.46
N ASP A 96 16.03 19.44 6.57
CA ASP A 96 16.86 19.13 5.41
C ASP A 96 16.28 17.93 4.65
N LYS A 97 15.98 18.14 3.37
CA LYS A 97 15.31 17.16 2.51
C LYS A 97 16.12 15.88 2.34
N VAL A 98 17.45 16.02 2.15
CA VAL A 98 18.33 14.86 1.91
C VAL A 98 18.39 13.98 3.15
N LEU A 99 18.59 14.61 4.32
CA LEU A 99 18.60 13.90 5.60
C LEU A 99 17.25 13.19 5.85
N PHE A 100 16.14 13.90 5.62
CA PHE A 100 14.81 13.36 5.87
C PHE A 100 14.50 12.15 4.96
N ILE A 101 14.75 12.28 3.64
CA ILE A 101 14.59 11.18 2.67
C ILE A 101 15.50 10.01 3.01
N THR A 102 16.74 10.26 3.44
CA THR A 102 17.69 9.19 3.79
C THR A 102 17.20 8.37 4.97
N ILE A 103 16.76 9.04 6.05
CA ILE A 103 16.23 8.34 7.25
C ILE A 103 14.92 7.61 6.90
N TYR A 104 14.06 8.24 6.10
CA TYR A 104 12.85 7.57 5.61
C TYR A 104 13.17 6.31 4.80
N THR A 105 14.17 6.38 3.92
CA THR A 105 14.63 5.24 3.12
C THR A 105 15.09 4.10 4.01
N ILE A 106 15.84 4.37 5.09
CA ILE A 106 16.24 3.36 6.07
C ILE A 106 14.99 2.72 6.70
N SER A 107 14.03 3.54 7.14
CA SER A 107 12.80 3.01 7.73
C SER A 107 12.08 2.06 6.80
N VAL A 108 11.78 2.48 5.57
CA VAL A 108 11.01 1.64 4.64
C VAL A 108 11.80 0.44 4.11
N ALA A 109 13.14 0.55 4.02
CA ALA A 109 13.99 -0.58 3.63
C ALA A 109 13.89 -1.74 4.62
N PHE A 110 13.76 -1.46 5.90
CA PHE A 110 13.54 -2.49 6.93
C PHE A 110 12.06 -2.81 7.16
N TYR A 111 11.13 -1.88 6.89
CA TYR A 111 9.71 -2.16 7.04
C TYR A 111 9.15 -3.02 5.88
N MET A 112 9.49 -2.75 4.61
CA MET A 112 8.88 -3.49 3.48
C MET A 112 9.07 -5.02 3.56
N PRO A 113 10.22 -5.57 3.99
CA PRO A 113 10.38 -7.00 4.20
C PRO A 113 9.47 -7.59 5.28
N THR A 114 9.06 -6.78 6.28
CA THR A 114 8.26 -7.29 7.41
C THR A 114 6.89 -7.81 6.98
N LEU A 115 6.34 -7.29 5.89
CA LEU A 115 5.10 -7.77 5.29
C LEU A 115 5.19 -9.26 4.87
N ALA A 116 6.34 -9.67 4.34
CA ALA A 116 6.59 -11.07 3.99
C ALA A 116 7.01 -11.89 5.21
N LEU A 117 7.82 -11.32 6.12
CA LEU A 117 8.30 -11.99 7.33
C LEU A 117 7.15 -12.30 8.30
N SER A 118 6.20 -11.39 8.47
CA SER A 118 5.01 -11.60 9.31
C SER A 118 4.17 -12.77 8.80
N ASN A 119 3.96 -12.86 7.47
CA ASN A 119 3.28 -13.99 6.86
C ASN A 119 4.06 -15.29 7.04
N THR A 120 5.38 -15.27 6.83
CA THR A 120 6.24 -16.45 7.01
C THR A 120 6.21 -16.93 8.45
N ALA A 121 6.32 -16.04 9.42
CA ALA A 121 6.23 -16.36 10.85
C ALA A 121 4.85 -16.97 11.18
N ALA A 122 3.77 -16.34 10.71
CA ALA A 122 2.41 -16.82 10.94
C ALA A 122 2.20 -18.24 10.36
N PHE A 123 2.61 -18.48 9.10
CA PHE A 123 2.49 -19.78 8.45
C PHE A 123 3.30 -20.87 9.16
N THR A 124 4.53 -20.55 9.54
CA THR A 124 5.39 -21.50 10.26
C THR A 124 4.79 -21.85 11.61
N ILE A 125 4.35 -20.85 12.38
CA ILE A 125 3.74 -21.05 13.69
C ILE A 125 2.44 -21.87 13.58
N LEU A 126 1.59 -21.59 12.60
CA LEU A 126 0.36 -22.36 12.38
C LEU A 126 0.66 -23.82 12.05
N LYS A 127 1.56 -24.09 11.10
CA LYS A 127 1.97 -25.44 10.69
C LYS A 127 2.60 -26.23 11.82
N ASP A 128 3.51 -25.63 12.59
CA ASP A 128 4.17 -26.27 13.71
C ASP A 128 3.21 -26.65 14.85
N ASN A 129 2.03 -26.01 14.88
CA ASN A 129 0.96 -26.34 15.84
C ASN A 129 -0.19 -27.16 15.22
N GLY A 130 0.02 -27.76 14.05
CA GLY A 130 -0.95 -28.64 13.41
C GLY A 130 -2.21 -27.93 12.90
N MET A 131 -2.13 -26.62 12.63
CA MET A 131 -3.23 -25.81 12.13
C MET A 131 -3.15 -25.68 10.61
N ASP A 132 -4.32 -25.56 9.97
CA ASP A 132 -4.45 -25.39 8.53
C ASP A 132 -4.26 -23.92 8.13
N THR A 133 -3.16 -23.64 7.41
CA THR A 133 -2.86 -22.26 6.99
C THR A 133 -3.90 -21.67 6.05
N GLU A 134 -4.55 -22.48 5.21
CA GLU A 134 -5.56 -22.00 4.27
C GLU A 134 -6.85 -21.57 4.98
N LYS A 135 -7.21 -22.25 6.07
CA LYS A 135 -8.41 -21.94 6.87
C LYS A 135 -8.15 -20.95 8.00
N ASP A 136 -7.00 -21.06 8.66
CA ASP A 136 -6.74 -20.36 9.91
C ASP A 136 -6.05 -19.01 9.71
N PHE A 137 -5.29 -18.82 8.62
CA PHE A 137 -4.59 -17.56 8.37
C PHE A 137 -5.49 -16.42 7.85
N PRO A 138 -6.43 -16.64 6.90
CA PRO A 138 -7.24 -15.53 6.38
C PRO A 138 -7.99 -14.74 7.46
N PRO A 139 -8.65 -15.36 8.48
CA PRO A 139 -9.26 -14.63 9.59
C PRO A 139 -8.24 -13.81 10.42
N ILE A 140 -6.99 -14.29 10.54
CA ILE A 140 -5.92 -13.58 11.24
C ILE A 140 -5.51 -12.35 10.42
N ARG A 141 -5.35 -12.52 9.10
CA ARG A 141 -4.89 -11.46 8.19
C ARG A 141 -5.86 -10.27 8.10
N VAL A 142 -7.16 -10.50 8.24
CA VAL A 142 -8.18 -9.43 8.27
C VAL A 142 -7.89 -8.40 9.37
N PHE A 143 -7.36 -8.82 10.53
CA PHE A 143 -6.99 -7.89 11.61
C PHE A 143 -5.83 -6.96 11.23
N GLY A 144 -5.02 -7.29 10.23
CA GLY A 144 -4.08 -6.35 9.65
C GLY A 144 -4.78 -5.15 9.02
N THR A 145 -5.80 -5.38 8.19
CA THR A 145 -6.60 -4.30 7.60
C THR A 145 -7.30 -3.48 8.68
N ILE A 146 -7.83 -4.13 9.72
CA ILE A 146 -8.44 -3.43 10.86
C ILE A 146 -7.40 -2.55 11.58
N GLY A 147 -6.18 -3.06 11.82
CA GLY A 147 -5.10 -2.29 12.44
C GLY A 147 -4.71 -1.06 11.61
N PHE A 148 -4.61 -1.24 10.29
CA PHE A 148 -4.35 -0.14 9.36
C PHE A 148 -5.42 0.96 9.47
N ILE A 149 -6.71 0.58 9.40
CA ILE A 149 -7.84 1.52 9.48
C ILE A 149 -7.90 2.20 10.84
N CYS A 150 -7.75 1.46 11.93
CA CYS A 150 -7.78 2.02 13.29
C CYS A 150 -6.72 3.10 13.46
N THR A 151 -5.52 2.88 12.93
CA THR A 151 -4.43 3.86 13.05
C THR A 151 -4.64 5.04 12.11
N MET A 152 -5.18 4.85 10.90
CA MET A 152 -5.62 5.96 10.04
C MET A 152 -6.62 6.87 10.77
N TRP A 153 -7.62 6.30 11.45
CA TRP A 153 -8.60 7.06 12.18
C TRP A 153 -8.01 7.75 13.41
N PHE A 154 -7.08 7.05 14.09
CA PHE A 154 -6.36 7.64 15.21
C PHE A 154 -5.59 8.90 14.77
N VAL A 155 -4.74 8.83 13.77
CA VAL A 155 -3.96 9.99 13.30
C VAL A 155 -4.82 11.08 12.67
N ASN A 156 -5.99 10.71 12.10
CA ASN A 156 -6.95 11.67 11.60
C ASN A 156 -7.59 12.51 12.70
N CYS A 157 -7.88 11.91 13.84
CA CYS A 157 -8.64 12.55 14.92
C CYS A 157 -7.76 13.11 16.03
N ALA A 158 -6.64 12.45 16.35
CA ALA A 158 -5.75 12.85 17.43
C ALA A 158 -5.00 14.15 17.10
N PHE A 159 -4.86 15.01 18.08
CA PHE A 159 -4.06 16.23 18.01
C PHE A 159 -3.28 16.47 19.30
N LEU A 160 -2.17 17.20 19.19
CA LEU A 160 -1.39 17.67 20.33
C LEU A 160 -1.11 19.15 20.12
N SER A 161 -1.84 20.00 20.87
CA SER A 161 -1.74 21.46 20.78
C SER A 161 -1.40 22.05 22.15
N ASN A 162 -0.34 22.84 22.23
CA ASN A 162 0.10 23.51 23.47
C ASN A 162 0.23 22.56 24.68
N GLY A 163 0.71 21.33 24.44
CA GLY A 163 0.84 20.29 25.48
C GLY A 163 -0.45 19.58 25.86
N SER A 164 -1.59 19.94 25.26
CA SER A 164 -2.88 19.27 25.45
C SER A 164 -3.12 18.24 24.35
N PHE A 165 -3.31 16.98 24.75
CA PHE A 165 -3.71 15.90 23.85
C PHE A 165 -5.23 15.78 23.81
N GLY A 166 -5.79 15.58 22.61
CA GLY A 166 -7.22 15.40 22.43
C GLY A 166 -7.59 14.76 21.09
N PHE A 167 -8.89 14.62 20.86
CA PHE A 167 -9.47 14.09 19.62
C PHE A 167 -10.52 15.04 19.08
N THR A 168 -10.53 15.26 17.77
CA THR A 168 -11.53 16.06 17.09
C THR A 168 -11.77 15.59 15.65
N LEU A 169 -13.03 15.68 15.20
CA LEU A 169 -13.40 15.57 13.79
C LEU A 169 -13.50 16.96 13.11
N GLY A 170 -13.52 18.02 13.90
CA GLY A 170 -13.53 19.39 13.41
C GLY A 170 -12.17 19.83 12.86
N GLU A 171 -12.10 21.09 12.47
CA GLU A 171 -10.86 21.70 12.01
C GLU A 171 -9.83 21.79 13.15
N ASN A 172 -8.62 21.35 12.89
CA ASN A 172 -7.46 21.53 13.76
C ASN A 172 -6.17 21.29 12.98
N ALA A 173 -5.30 22.31 12.91
CA ALA A 173 -4.05 22.24 12.19
C ALA A 173 -3.01 21.29 12.84
N ASP A 174 -3.17 21.00 14.13
CA ASP A 174 -2.25 20.17 14.92
C ASP A 174 -2.64 18.69 14.92
N LYS A 175 -3.63 18.28 14.11
CA LYS A 175 -3.97 16.85 13.94
C LYS A 175 -2.74 16.08 13.47
N PHE A 176 -2.57 14.86 13.99
CA PHE A 176 -1.42 14.03 13.66
C PHE A 176 -1.27 13.76 12.16
N GLN A 177 -2.36 13.69 11.39
CA GLN A 177 -2.32 13.57 9.94
C GLN A 177 -1.62 14.73 9.21
N TYR A 178 -1.42 15.88 9.87
CA TYR A 178 -0.76 17.06 9.31
C TYR A 178 0.61 17.34 9.92
N THR A 179 1.00 16.59 10.95
CA THR A 179 2.20 16.85 11.74
C THR A 179 3.16 15.66 11.73
N TYR A 180 4.38 15.87 12.24
CA TYR A 180 5.38 14.82 12.44
C TYR A 180 4.91 13.69 13.38
N MET A 181 3.83 13.92 14.13
CA MET A 181 3.28 12.94 15.09
C MET A 181 2.84 11.63 14.42
N GLN A 182 2.49 11.62 13.13
CA GLN A 182 2.20 10.40 12.37
C GLN A 182 3.42 9.44 12.35
N PHE A 183 4.64 9.96 12.23
CA PHE A 183 5.87 9.17 12.29
C PHE A 183 6.18 8.71 13.70
N MET A 184 5.88 9.52 14.72
CA MET A 184 6.00 9.14 16.13
C MET A 184 5.10 7.95 16.45
N VAL A 185 3.83 8.00 16.02
CA VAL A 185 2.87 6.90 16.20
C VAL A 185 3.36 5.63 15.51
N SER A 186 3.81 5.72 14.27
CA SER A 186 4.38 4.60 13.51
C SER A 186 5.58 3.98 14.22
N GLY A 187 6.51 4.82 14.68
CA GLY A 187 7.72 4.37 15.38
C GLY A 187 7.41 3.68 16.71
N LEU A 188 6.51 4.25 17.51
CA LEU A 188 6.09 3.66 18.79
C LEU A 188 5.39 2.32 18.59
N LEU A 189 4.49 2.20 17.62
CA LEU A 189 3.86 0.93 17.26
C LEU A 189 4.89 -0.11 16.79
N SER A 190 5.92 0.32 16.03
CA SER A 190 7.02 -0.55 15.64
C SER A 190 7.80 -1.08 16.85
N PHE A 191 8.08 -0.25 17.84
CA PHE A 191 8.72 -0.70 19.07
C PHE A 191 7.83 -1.66 19.88
N VAL A 192 6.53 -1.42 19.94
CA VAL A 192 5.59 -2.35 20.55
C VAL A 192 5.62 -3.69 19.83
N LEU A 193 5.62 -3.71 18.49
CA LEU A 193 5.70 -4.95 17.73
C LEU A 193 7.08 -5.64 17.88
N PHE A 194 8.18 -4.89 17.92
CA PHE A 194 9.51 -5.43 18.24
C PHE A 194 9.49 -6.20 19.55
N LEU A 195 8.99 -5.59 20.62
CA LEU A 195 8.88 -6.27 21.93
C LEU A 195 7.93 -7.46 21.88
N TYR A 196 6.82 -7.30 21.15
CA TYR A 196 5.82 -8.35 21.00
C TYR A 196 6.36 -9.59 20.28
N CYS A 197 7.27 -9.43 19.33
CA CYS A 197 7.89 -10.55 18.61
C CYS A 197 8.63 -11.54 19.53
N PHE A 198 9.13 -11.09 20.68
CA PHE A 198 9.73 -11.99 21.68
C PHE A 198 8.71 -12.89 22.40
N THR A 199 7.44 -12.54 22.34
CA THR A 199 6.36 -13.35 22.93
C THR A 199 5.86 -14.44 21.98
N LEU A 200 6.15 -14.33 20.67
CA LEU A 200 5.70 -15.29 19.67
C LEU A 200 6.40 -16.65 19.82
N PRO A 201 5.74 -17.76 19.47
CA PRO A 201 6.39 -19.06 19.41
C PRO A 201 7.62 -19.06 18.50
N GLU A 202 8.63 -19.82 18.88
CA GLU A 202 9.86 -19.92 18.06
C GLU A 202 9.58 -20.68 16.76
N CYS A 203 9.94 -20.06 15.64
CA CYS A 203 9.97 -20.73 14.34
C CYS A 203 11.29 -21.49 14.20
N LYS A 204 11.24 -22.77 13.91
CA LYS A 204 12.44 -23.55 13.66
C LYS A 204 13.07 -23.13 12.33
N LEU A 205 14.38 -22.92 12.33
CA LEU A 205 15.14 -22.77 11.10
C LEU A 205 15.13 -24.13 10.36
N VAL A 206 14.49 -24.19 9.23
CA VAL A 206 14.49 -25.36 8.37
C VAL A 206 15.60 -25.16 7.34
N ALA A 207 16.62 -25.99 7.38
CA ALA A 207 17.67 -25.99 6.36
C ALA A 207 17.04 -26.36 5.00
N LYS A 208 16.82 -25.36 4.16
CA LYS A 208 16.42 -25.59 2.76
C LYS A 208 17.64 -26.01 1.94
N PRO A 209 17.47 -26.85 0.92
CA PRO A 209 18.56 -27.17 -0.04
C PRO A 209 19.19 -25.87 -0.54
N SER A 210 20.53 -25.88 -0.72
CA SER A 210 21.25 -24.71 -1.20
C SER A 210 20.79 -24.37 -2.63
N GLN A 211 19.92 -23.40 -2.74
CA GLN A 211 19.55 -22.80 -4.03
C GLN A 211 20.64 -21.81 -4.45
N SER A 212 20.91 -21.70 -5.75
CA SER A 212 21.81 -20.68 -6.29
C SER A 212 21.27 -19.28 -5.97
N LEU A 213 22.14 -18.28 -5.87
CA LEU A 213 21.71 -16.87 -5.66
C LEU A 213 20.74 -16.40 -6.73
N THR A 214 20.90 -16.85 -7.97
CA THR A 214 20.00 -16.56 -9.09
C THR A 214 18.60 -17.13 -8.90
N GLU A 215 18.48 -18.32 -8.29
CA GLU A 215 17.17 -18.90 -7.94
C GLU A 215 16.56 -18.21 -6.74
N GLN A 216 17.36 -17.90 -5.72
CA GLN A 216 16.89 -17.18 -4.53
C GLN A 216 16.41 -15.76 -4.87
N LEU A 217 17.07 -15.07 -5.81
CA LEU A 217 16.66 -13.76 -6.31
C LEU A 217 15.50 -13.85 -7.33
N GLY A 218 15.01 -15.04 -7.65
CA GLY A 218 13.90 -15.22 -8.58
C GLY A 218 14.22 -14.85 -10.03
N LEU A 219 15.50 -14.69 -10.38
CA LEU A 219 15.94 -14.28 -11.73
C LEU A 219 15.58 -15.31 -12.81
N SER A 220 15.37 -16.56 -12.43
CA SER A 220 14.90 -17.63 -13.33
C SER A 220 13.53 -17.30 -13.96
N ALA A 221 12.67 -16.54 -13.26
CA ALA A 221 11.36 -16.14 -13.76
C ALA A 221 11.45 -15.18 -14.96
N PHE A 222 12.54 -14.44 -15.15
CA PHE A 222 12.72 -13.57 -16.33
C PHE A 222 12.72 -14.36 -17.65
N LYS A 223 12.98 -15.68 -17.62
CA LYS A 223 12.83 -16.56 -18.79
C LYS A 223 11.38 -16.58 -19.31
N LEU A 224 10.39 -16.28 -18.46
CA LEU A 224 8.97 -16.21 -18.85
C LEU A 224 8.67 -15.11 -19.87
N PHE A 225 9.49 -14.06 -19.94
CA PHE A 225 9.37 -13.02 -20.97
C PHE A 225 9.59 -13.55 -22.41
N LYS A 226 10.21 -14.73 -22.57
CA LYS A 226 10.33 -15.38 -23.88
C LYS A 226 8.98 -15.84 -24.44
N THR A 227 8.00 -16.07 -23.58
CA THR A 227 6.64 -16.46 -24.00
C THR A 227 5.79 -15.21 -24.17
N LYS A 228 5.27 -14.96 -25.38
CA LYS A 228 4.47 -13.76 -25.70
C LYS A 228 3.33 -13.52 -24.70
N LYS A 229 2.62 -14.59 -24.29
CA LYS A 229 1.50 -14.49 -23.33
C LYS A 229 1.97 -13.97 -21.96
N MET A 230 3.06 -14.54 -21.42
CA MET A 230 3.60 -14.13 -20.13
C MET A 230 4.26 -12.75 -20.19
N ALA A 231 5.00 -12.45 -21.25
CA ALA A 231 5.57 -11.12 -21.47
C ALA A 231 4.49 -10.03 -21.46
N MET A 232 3.40 -10.24 -22.21
CA MET A 232 2.27 -9.30 -22.23
C MET A 232 1.63 -9.17 -20.84
N PHE A 233 1.40 -10.28 -20.13
CA PHE A 233 0.86 -10.26 -18.79
C PHE A 233 1.72 -9.41 -17.84
N PHE A 234 3.03 -9.62 -17.82
CA PHE A 234 3.93 -8.87 -16.94
C PHE A 234 4.03 -7.38 -17.33
N ILE A 235 4.03 -7.05 -18.63
CA ILE A 235 4.01 -5.67 -19.09
C ILE A 235 2.73 -4.97 -18.62
N PHE A 236 1.56 -5.58 -18.84
CA PHE A 236 0.30 -5.00 -18.36
C PHE A 236 0.21 -4.95 -16.83
N SER A 237 0.83 -5.90 -16.13
CA SER A 237 0.95 -5.86 -14.67
C SER A 237 1.76 -4.65 -14.20
N ALA A 238 2.87 -4.33 -14.89
CA ALA A 238 3.63 -3.12 -14.59
C ALA A 238 2.84 -1.84 -14.90
N MET A 239 2.15 -1.79 -16.06
CA MET A 239 1.31 -0.64 -16.42
C MET A 239 0.17 -0.42 -15.44
N LEU A 240 -0.48 -1.49 -14.96
CA LEU A 240 -1.49 -1.36 -13.91
C LEU A 240 -0.86 -0.95 -12.58
N GLY A 241 0.30 -1.50 -12.27
CA GLY A 241 1.10 -1.15 -11.09
C GLY A 241 1.36 0.35 -10.97
N MET A 242 1.46 1.06 -12.11
CA MET A 242 1.60 2.51 -12.13
C MET A 242 0.43 3.24 -11.45
N SER A 243 -0.76 2.65 -11.40
CA SER A 243 -1.93 3.24 -10.75
C SER A 243 -1.97 3.05 -9.22
N LEU A 244 -1.24 2.06 -8.68
CA LEU A 244 -1.40 1.59 -7.30
C LEU A 244 -1.10 2.66 -6.24
N GLN A 245 0.00 3.40 -6.38
CA GLN A 245 0.47 4.33 -5.36
C GLN A 245 -0.02 5.78 -5.57
N VAL A 246 -0.63 6.08 -6.71
CA VAL A 246 -1.07 7.45 -7.03
C VAL A 246 -2.02 8.00 -5.96
N THR A 247 -3.03 7.23 -5.58
CA THR A 247 -4.00 7.68 -4.56
C THR A 247 -3.43 7.68 -3.14
N ASN A 248 -2.47 6.82 -2.82
CA ASN A 248 -1.79 6.87 -1.52
C ASN A 248 -1.02 8.18 -1.34
N GLY A 249 -0.38 8.68 -2.39
CA GLY A 249 0.38 9.92 -2.35
C GLY A 249 -0.46 11.19 -2.48
N PHE A 250 -1.51 11.17 -3.28
CA PHE A 250 -2.18 12.40 -3.71
C PHE A 250 -3.66 12.51 -3.31
N ALA A 251 -4.32 11.45 -2.85
CA ALA A 251 -5.74 11.55 -2.47
C ALA A 251 -5.98 12.45 -1.26
N THR A 252 -5.15 12.34 -0.21
CA THR A 252 -5.31 13.20 0.96
C THR A 252 -4.88 14.65 0.72
N PRO A 253 -3.75 14.97 0.05
CA PRO A 253 -3.46 16.32 -0.41
C PRO A 253 -4.57 16.92 -1.28
N TYR A 254 -5.13 16.11 -2.20
CA TYR A 254 -6.28 16.54 -3.00
C TYR A 254 -7.50 16.89 -2.15
N LEU A 255 -7.87 16.09 -1.17
CA LEU A 255 -9.03 16.38 -0.32
C LEU A 255 -8.76 17.57 0.61
N THR A 256 -7.56 17.70 1.14
CA THR A 256 -7.21 18.79 2.06
C THR A 256 -7.03 20.14 1.36
N HIS A 257 -6.76 20.17 0.04
CA HIS A 257 -6.65 21.46 -0.67
C HIS A 257 -7.97 22.27 -0.65
N PHE A 258 -9.12 21.59 -0.53
CA PHE A 258 -10.41 22.25 -0.40
C PHE A 258 -10.56 23.08 0.90
N LYS A 259 -9.63 22.95 1.84
CA LYS A 259 -9.56 23.85 3.01
C LYS A 259 -9.14 25.27 2.61
N SER A 260 -8.53 25.46 1.45
CA SER A 260 -8.24 26.78 0.91
C SER A 260 -9.46 27.48 0.28
N ASP A 261 -10.55 26.74 0.06
CA ASP A 261 -11.81 27.28 -0.46
C ASP A 261 -12.81 27.49 0.71
N PRO A 262 -13.18 28.74 1.05
CA PRO A 262 -14.11 29.03 2.13
C PRO A 262 -15.47 28.29 2.02
N ALA A 263 -15.91 27.97 0.80
CA ALA A 263 -17.17 27.25 0.59
C ALA A 263 -17.08 25.76 0.95
N MET A 264 -15.87 25.20 1.01
CA MET A 264 -15.63 23.76 1.22
C MET A 264 -14.76 23.46 2.43
N ALA A 265 -14.15 24.47 3.05
CA ALA A 265 -13.19 24.32 4.15
C ALA A 265 -13.76 23.53 5.34
N ASP A 266 -15.02 23.75 5.68
CA ASP A 266 -15.68 23.10 6.82
C ASP A 266 -16.29 21.73 6.50
N THR A 267 -16.12 21.23 5.26
CA THR A 267 -16.66 19.91 4.90
C THR A 267 -15.95 18.78 5.65
N PHE A 268 -16.69 17.71 5.90
CA PHE A 268 -16.12 16.51 6.54
C PHE A 268 -14.90 15.97 5.77
N GLY A 269 -14.98 15.90 4.44
CA GLY A 269 -13.92 15.36 3.60
C GLY A 269 -12.65 16.20 3.60
N ALA A 270 -12.75 17.53 3.64
CA ALA A 270 -11.60 18.43 3.75
C ALA A 270 -10.91 18.32 5.13
N ASN A 271 -11.67 18.19 6.21
CA ASN A 271 -11.16 18.10 7.58
C ASN A 271 -10.71 16.68 7.97
N ASN A 272 -11.24 15.64 7.32
CA ASN A 272 -11.03 14.24 7.68
C ASN A 272 -10.66 13.40 6.45
N ALA A 273 -9.75 13.93 5.63
CA ALA A 273 -9.34 13.30 4.36
C ALA A 273 -8.84 11.86 4.56
N THR A 274 -8.01 11.63 5.58
CA THR A 274 -7.45 10.31 5.89
C THR A 274 -8.55 9.31 6.29
N MET A 275 -9.54 9.76 7.08
CA MET A 275 -10.67 8.91 7.45
C MET A 275 -11.57 8.62 6.24
N LEU A 276 -11.84 9.60 5.37
CA LEU A 276 -12.63 9.39 4.17
C LEU A 276 -11.95 8.39 3.22
N VAL A 277 -10.65 8.52 3.00
CA VAL A 277 -9.87 7.61 2.15
C VAL A 277 -9.83 6.19 2.72
N SER A 278 -9.94 5.99 4.05
CA SER A 278 -9.97 4.67 4.68
C SER A 278 -11.14 3.78 4.22
N LEU A 279 -12.19 4.36 3.65
CA LEU A 279 -13.27 3.60 2.98
C LEU A 279 -12.73 2.69 1.87
N SER A 280 -11.56 3.04 1.29
CA SER A 280 -10.89 2.20 0.30
C SER A 280 -10.43 0.87 0.89
N GLN A 281 -9.88 0.87 2.11
CA GLN A 281 -9.43 -0.32 2.82
C GLN A 281 -10.61 -1.18 3.29
N ILE A 282 -11.71 -0.54 3.69
CA ILE A 282 -12.96 -1.26 4.02
C ILE A 282 -13.50 -1.95 2.77
N ALA A 283 -13.54 -1.24 1.64
CA ALA A 283 -13.98 -1.81 0.36
C ALA A 283 -13.08 -2.96 -0.09
N GLU A 284 -11.76 -2.84 0.05
CA GLU A 284 -10.79 -3.91 -0.22
C GLU A 284 -11.14 -5.17 0.57
N ALA A 285 -11.31 -5.07 1.90
CA ALA A 285 -11.65 -6.20 2.75
C ALA A 285 -12.97 -6.89 2.36
N LEU A 286 -13.94 -6.15 1.85
CA LEU A 286 -15.23 -6.68 1.39
C LEU A 286 -15.15 -7.28 -0.03
N CYS A 287 -14.42 -6.62 -0.94
CA CYS A 287 -14.35 -7.01 -2.34
C CYS A 287 -13.61 -8.34 -2.54
N ILE A 288 -12.62 -8.64 -1.68
CA ILE A 288 -11.89 -9.92 -1.74
C ILE A 288 -12.85 -11.14 -1.62
N LEU A 289 -13.94 -10.99 -0.88
CA LEU A 289 -14.96 -12.04 -0.71
C LEU A 289 -15.78 -12.29 -2.00
N LEU A 290 -15.83 -11.33 -2.89
CA LEU A 290 -16.57 -11.42 -4.15
C LEU A 290 -15.76 -12.10 -5.27
N ILE A 291 -14.44 -12.16 -5.13
CA ILE A 291 -13.52 -12.64 -6.19
C ILE A 291 -13.88 -14.07 -6.64
N PRO A 292 -14.13 -15.07 -5.75
CA PRO A 292 -14.46 -16.42 -6.19
C PRO A 292 -15.70 -16.47 -7.07
N PHE A 293 -16.73 -15.67 -6.74
CA PHE A 293 -17.95 -15.57 -7.55
C PHE A 293 -17.65 -15.04 -8.95
N PHE A 294 -16.89 -13.95 -9.05
CA PHE A 294 -16.56 -13.34 -10.33
C PHE A 294 -15.63 -14.21 -11.18
N LEU A 295 -14.64 -14.87 -10.56
CA LEU A 295 -13.74 -15.80 -11.25
C LEU A 295 -14.48 -16.98 -11.85
N LYS A 296 -15.40 -17.58 -11.07
CA LYS A 296 -16.20 -18.73 -11.52
C LYS A 296 -17.12 -18.35 -12.67
N ARG A 297 -17.71 -17.15 -12.64
CA ARG A 297 -18.71 -16.72 -13.62
C ARG A 297 -18.07 -16.15 -14.90
N PHE A 298 -17.01 -15.35 -14.78
CA PHE A 298 -16.46 -14.55 -15.88
C PHE A 298 -15.06 -14.98 -16.30
N GLY A 299 -14.34 -15.70 -15.44
CA GLY A 299 -12.96 -16.13 -15.67
C GLY A 299 -11.91 -15.03 -15.47
N ILE A 300 -10.65 -15.47 -15.42
CA ILE A 300 -9.49 -14.66 -15.02
C ILE A 300 -9.36 -13.37 -15.83
N LYS A 301 -9.40 -13.46 -17.17
CA LYS A 301 -9.22 -12.29 -18.06
C LYS A 301 -10.26 -11.20 -17.83
N VAL A 302 -11.54 -11.60 -17.70
CA VAL A 302 -12.63 -10.63 -17.52
C VAL A 302 -12.54 -9.98 -16.14
N VAL A 303 -12.17 -10.75 -15.10
CA VAL A 303 -11.98 -10.21 -13.75
C VAL A 303 -10.82 -9.20 -13.71
N MET A 304 -9.71 -9.48 -14.42
CA MET A 304 -8.62 -8.51 -14.59
C MET A 304 -9.10 -7.24 -15.32
N LEU A 305 -9.91 -7.38 -16.37
CA LEU A 305 -10.48 -6.24 -17.10
C LEU A 305 -11.39 -5.40 -16.22
N ILE A 306 -12.24 -6.03 -15.41
CA ILE A 306 -13.10 -5.33 -14.44
C ILE A 306 -12.23 -4.48 -13.50
N ALA A 307 -11.13 -5.03 -12.99
CA ALA A 307 -10.19 -4.30 -12.15
C ALA A 307 -9.56 -3.10 -12.88
N MET A 308 -9.14 -3.28 -14.14
CA MET A 308 -8.56 -2.19 -14.93
C MET A 308 -9.57 -1.05 -15.18
N PHE A 309 -10.82 -1.38 -15.51
CA PHE A 309 -11.88 -0.37 -15.66
C PHE A 309 -12.26 0.26 -14.31
N ALA A 310 -12.15 -0.48 -13.22
CA ALA A 310 -12.35 0.07 -11.89
C ALA A 310 -11.33 1.18 -11.56
N TRP A 311 -10.07 1.08 -12.02
CA TRP A 311 -9.09 2.17 -11.92
C TRP A 311 -9.50 3.41 -12.72
N VAL A 312 -10.08 3.23 -13.91
CA VAL A 312 -10.63 4.34 -14.72
C VAL A 312 -11.72 5.08 -13.93
N LEU A 313 -12.66 4.33 -13.34
CA LEU A 313 -13.74 4.90 -12.54
C LEU A 313 -13.19 5.57 -11.28
N ARG A 314 -12.23 4.95 -10.59
CA ARG A 314 -11.62 5.52 -9.39
C ARG A 314 -11.06 6.91 -9.64
N PHE A 315 -10.22 7.05 -10.66
CA PHE A 315 -9.62 8.34 -11.02
C PHE A 315 -10.64 9.31 -11.59
N GLY A 316 -11.58 8.83 -12.42
CA GLY A 316 -12.65 9.64 -12.96
C GLY A 316 -13.56 10.24 -11.89
N PHE A 317 -13.89 9.46 -10.85
CA PHE A 317 -14.68 9.94 -9.71
C PHE A 317 -13.91 10.95 -8.85
N PHE A 318 -12.60 10.78 -8.66
CA PHE A 318 -11.78 11.83 -8.03
C PHE A 318 -11.77 13.11 -8.88
N GLY A 319 -11.64 12.99 -10.20
CA GLY A 319 -11.62 14.14 -11.11
C GLY A 319 -12.93 14.95 -11.15
N ALA A 320 -14.07 14.28 -10.96
CA ALA A 320 -15.39 14.90 -10.98
C ALA A 320 -15.93 15.24 -9.57
N GLY A 321 -15.37 14.64 -8.50
CA GLY A 321 -15.84 14.78 -7.13
C GLY A 321 -15.28 15.99 -6.41
N ASN A 322 -15.89 16.32 -5.28
CA ASN A 322 -15.41 17.28 -4.30
C ASN A 322 -15.94 16.89 -2.91
N PRO A 323 -15.46 17.48 -1.80
CA PRO A 323 -15.88 17.06 -0.46
C PRO A 323 -17.26 17.58 -0.04
N ALA A 324 -17.91 18.44 -0.82
CA ALA A 324 -19.26 18.93 -0.55
C ALA A 324 -20.33 18.04 -1.22
N PHE A 325 -21.55 18.06 -0.66
CA PHE A 325 -22.68 17.37 -1.30
C PHE A 325 -23.13 18.13 -2.56
N PRO A 326 -23.44 17.46 -3.70
CA PRO A 326 -23.45 16.01 -3.92
C PRO A 326 -22.10 15.42 -4.36
N GLY A 327 -21.06 16.23 -4.58
CA GLY A 327 -19.76 15.80 -5.12
C GLY A 327 -19.05 14.75 -4.24
N VAL A 328 -19.26 14.77 -2.92
CA VAL A 328 -18.68 13.78 -1.98
C VAL A 328 -19.13 12.34 -2.28
N ILE A 329 -20.29 12.15 -2.91
CA ILE A 329 -20.78 10.82 -3.33
C ILE A 329 -19.79 10.19 -4.30
N LEU A 330 -19.25 10.98 -5.24
CA LEU A 330 -18.26 10.50 -6.21
C LEU A 330 -16.95 10.10 -5.51
N ILE A 331 -16.51 10.87 -4.50
CA ILE A 331 -15.34 10.52 -3.70
C ILE A 331 -15.56 9.19 -2.95
N VAL A 332 -16.73 9.01 -2.33
CA VAL A 332 -17.09 7.75 -1.68
C VAL A 332 -17.12 6.59 -2.67
N LEU A 333 -17.75 6.78 -3.85
CA LEU A 333 -17.77 5.76 -4.91
C LEU A 333 -16.36 5.42 -5.39
N SER A 334 -15.47 6.42 -5.53
CA SER A 334 -14.07 6.19 -5.84
C SER A 334 -13.39 5.30 -4.79
N CYS A 335 -13.65 5.54 -3.52
CA CYS A 335 -13.10 4.71 -2.44
C CYS A 335 -13.67 3.27 -2.48
N LEU A 336 -14.97 3.10 -2.74
CA LEU A 336 -15.60 1.77 -2.83
C LEU A 336 -15.08 0.95 -4.02
N VAL A 337 -14.89 1.60 -5.16
CA VAL A 337 -14.38 0.94 -6.37
C VAL A 337 -12.93 0.47 -6.21
N TYR A 338 -12.17 1.04 -5.28
CA TYR A 338 -10.78 0.65 -5.03
C TYR A 338 -10.60 -0.84 -4.70
N GLY A 339 -11.47 -1.42 -3.89
CA GLY A 339 -11.38 -2.84 -3.57
C GLY A 339 -11.46 -3.73 -4.83
N VAL A 340 -12.34 -3.38 -5.77
CA VAL A 340 -12.43 -4.07 -7.06
C VAL A 340 -11.16 -3.79 -7.90
N ALA A 341 -10.70 -2.55 -7.94
CA ALA A 341 -9.56 -2.14 -8.74
C ALA A 341 -8.26 -2.85 -8.30
N PHE A 342 -8.05 -2.98 -7.00
CA PHE A 342 -6.84 -3.55 -6.43
C PHE A 342 -6.88 -5.08 -6.37
N ASP A 343 -7.87 -5.65 -5.68
CA ASP A 343 -7.89 -7.07 -5.37
C ASP A 343 -8.20 -7.96 -6.57
N PHE A 344 -9.13 -7.53 -7.42
CA PHE A 344 -9.53 -8.35 -8.58
C PHE A 344 -8.35 -8.60 -9.52
N PHE A 345 -7.46 -7.61 -9.70
CA PHE A 345 -6.27 -7.81 -10.51
C PHE A 345 -5.20 -8.63 -9.80
N ASN A 346 -4.90 -8.29 -8.54
CA ASN A 346 -3.82 -8.95 -7.81
C ASN A 346 -4.11 -10.45 -7.60
N VAL A 347 -5.32 -10.78 -7.17
CA VAL A 347 -5.71 -12.19 -6.94
C VAL A 347 -5.82 -12.95 -8.26
N SER A 348 -6.49 -12.37 -9.27
CA SER A 348 -6.61 -13.03 -10.59
C SER A 348 -5.27 -13.19 -11.29
N GLY A 349 -4.38 -12.19 -11.14
CA GLY A 349 -3.02 -12.24 -11.66
C GLY A 349 -2.18 -13.33 -10.99
N GLY A 350 -2.27 -13.44 -9.67
CA GLY A 350 -1.63 -14.53 -8.94
C GLY A 350 -2.12 -15.91 -9.37
N ILE A 351 -3.43 -16.09 -9.55
CA ILE A 351 -4.02 -17.34 -10.04
C ILE A 351 -3.59 -17.62 -11.48
N PHE A 352 -3.52 -16.58 -12.34
CA PHE A 352 -3.04 -16.73 -13.70
C PHE A 352 -1.59 -17.25 -13.72
N VAL A 353 -0.70 -16.63 -12.94
CA VAL A 353 0.70 -17.07 -12.82
C VAL A 353 0.79 -18.50 -12.31
N ASP A 354 -0.01 -18.86 -11.31
CA ASP A 354 -0.01 -20.21 -10.75
C ASP A 354 -0.45 -21.27 -11.78
N LYS A 355 -1.43 -20.95 -12.63
CA LYS A 355 -1.94 -21.86 -13.67
C LYS A 355 -0.99 -22.00 -14.88
N GLU A 356 -0.26 -20.95 -15.22
CA GLU A 356 0.56 -20.88 -16.44
C GLU A 356 2.01 -21.26 -16.23
N CYS A 357 2.49 -21.32 -14.99
CA CYS A 357 3.89 -21.61 -14.68
C CYS A 357 4.10 -23.06 -14.23
N ALA A 358 5.23 -23.63 -14.61
CA ALA A 358 5.68 -24.92 -14.11
C ALA A 358 5.93 -24.88 -12.61
N PRO A 359 5.70 -25.98 -11.86
CA PRO A 359 5.79 -26.01 -10.40
C PRO A 359 7.11 -25.51 -9.82
N ASP A 360 8.21 -25.75 -10.51
CA ASP A 360 9.58 -25.38 -10.11
C ASP A 360 9.86 -23.87 -10.13
N ILE A 361 9.12 -23.10 -10.96
CA ILE A 361 9.32 -21.66 -11.11
C ILE A 361 8.14 -20.81 -10.58
N LYS A 362 7.07 -21.43 -10.07
CA LYS A 362 5.87 -20.70 -9.60
C LYS A 362 6.18 -19.61 -8.59
N ALA A 363 6.97 -19.91 -7.55
CA ALA A 363 7.32 -18.94 -6.53
C ALA A 363 8.09 -17.74 -7.11
N SER A 364 9.07 -18.00 -7.99
CA SER A 364 9.83 -16.96 -8.69
C SER A 364 8.94 -16.14 -9.63
N ALA A 365 7.96 -16.77 -10.28
CA ALA A 365 7.02 -16.09 -11.17
C ALA A 365 6.04 -15.20 -10.39
N GLN A 366 5.58 -15.61 -9.20
CA GLN A 366 4.81 -14.77 -8.29
C GLN A 366 5.64 -13.57 -7.80
N GLY A 367 6.91 -13.81 -7.46
CA GLY A 367 7.85 -12.74 -7.10
C GLY A 367 8.03 -11.74 -8.24
N LEU A 368 8.18 -12.22 -9.49
CA LEU A 368 8.25 -11.37 -10.68
C LEU A 368 6.95 -10.56 -10.89
N PHE A 369 5.79 -11.16 -10.66
CA PHE A 369 4.51 -10.46 -10.73
C PHE A 369 4.44 -9.30 -9.72
N MET A 370 4.83 -9.54 -8.47
CA MET A 370 4.90 -8.51 -7.42
C MET A 370 5.95 -7.43 -7.75
N LEU A 371 7.09 -7.82 -8.32
CA LEU A 371 8.11 -6.89 -8.78
C LEU A 371 7.58 -5.97 -9.89
N MET A 372 6.87 -6.53 -10.85
CA MET A 372 6.31 -5.74 -11.96
C MET A 372 5.19 -4.79 -11.49
N THR A 373 4.33 -5.21 -10.56
CA THR A 373 3.23 -4.40 -10.03
C THR A 373 3.69 -3.41 -8.96
N ASN A 374 4.11 -3.91 -7.78
CA ASN A 374 4.39 -3.11 -6.60
C ASN A 374 5.80 -2.52 -6.58
N GLY A 375 6.74 -3.12 -7.31
CA GLY A 375 8.09 -2.58 -7.45
C GLY A 375 8.17 -1.58 -8.59
N LEU A 376 8.36 -2.08 -9.81
CA LEU A 376 8.63 -1.27 -11.00
C LEU A 376 7.44 -0.38 -11.38
N GLY A 377 6.24 -0.97 -11.49
CA GLY A 377 5.03 -0.23 -11.88
C GLY A 377 4.72 0.88 -10.89
N ALA A 378 4.65 0.57 -9.60
CA ALA A 378 4.36 1.55 -8.56
C ALA A 378 5.40 2.67 -8.53
N THR A 379 6.69 2.37 -8.68
CA THR A 379 7.78 3.36 -8.71
C THR A 379 7.61 4.32 -9.89
N ILE A 380 7.51 3.79 -11.10
CA ILE A 380 7.39 4.63 -12.32
C ILE A 380 6.10 5.45 -12.27
N GLY A 381 4.97 4.81 -11.89
CA GLY A 381 3.69 5.46 -11.83
C GLY A 381 3.64 6.61 -10.82
N THR A 382 4.22 6.43 -9.66
CA THR A 382 4.27 7.47 -8.62
C THR A 382 5.12 8.66 -9.07
N LEU A 383 6.29 8.43 -9.66
CA LEU A 383 7.14 9.50 -10.18
C LEU A 383 6.46 10.26 -11.32
N ALA A 384 5.82 9.54 -12.24
CA ALA A 384 5.06 10.17 -13.32
C ALA A 384 3.87 10.98 -12.78
N ALA A 385 3.13 10.45 -11.81
CA ALA A 385 2.04 11.17 -11.16
C ALA A 385 2.53 12.44 -10.45
N GLY A 386 3.67 12.36 -9.74
CA GLY A 386 4.30 13.52 -9.12
C GLY A 386 4.68 14.60 -10.13
N ALA A 387 5.26 14.21 -11.26
CA ALA A 387 5.61 15.16 -12.34
C ALA A 387 4.36 15.85 -12.90
N ILE A 388 3.27 15.11 -13.12
CA ILE A 388 1.98 15.67 -13.61
C ILE A 388 1.38 16.61 -12.56
N VAL A 389 1.28 16.18 -11.30
CA VAL A 389 0.69 17.01 -10.24
C VAL A 389 1.52 18.27 -10.01
N ASN A 390 2.86 18.17 -9.92
CA ASN A 390 3.74 19.32 -9.73
C ASN A 390 3.74 20.31 -10.91
N SER A 391 3.37 19.86 -12.12
CA SER A 391 3.19 20.77 -13.26
C SER A 391 1.87 21.53 -13.25
N LEU A 392 0.82 20.95 -12.66
CA LEU A 392 -0.53 21.49 -12.62
C LEU A 392 -0.89 22.19 -11.31
N CYS A 393 -0.18 21.89 -10.24
CA CYS A 393 -0.46 22.36 -8.88
C CYS A 393 0.81 22.91 -8.22
N HIS A 394 0.62 23.76 -7.22
CA HIS A 394 1.71 24.30 -6.39
C HIS A 394 1.34 24.24 -4.90
N TRP A 395 2.35 24.26 -4.05
CA TRP A 395 2.18 24.32 -2.60
C TRP A 395 2.05 25.77 -2.14
N THR A 396 1.03 26.02 -1.32
CA THR A 396 0.87 27.30 -0.63
C THR A 396 1.72 27.37 0.64
N ASP A 397 1.93 28.56 1.18
CA ASP A 397 2.65 28.76 2.46
C ASP A 397 1.96 28.05 3.63
N ASP A 398 0.64 27.88 3.56
CA ASP A 398 -0.16 27.13 4.55
C ASP A 398 -0.05 25.61 4.39
N GLY A 399 0.70 25.12 3.42
CA GLY A 399 0.96 23.71 3.16
C GLY A 399 -0.20 22.97 2.48
N PHE A 400 -0.98 23.65 1.65
CA PHE A 400 -1.99 23.05 0.78
C PHE A 400 -1.49 22.94 -0.66
N LEU A 401 -1.82 21.84 -1.32
CA LEU A 401 -1.48 21.61 -2.72
C LEU A 401 -2.64 22.09 -3.61
N VAL A 402 -2.60 23.35 -4.02
CA VAL A 402 -3.66 23.96 -4.82
C VAL A 402 -3.36 23.95 -6.31
N GLY A 403 -4.40 23.87 -7.13
CA GLY A 403 -4.25 23.93 -8.57
C GLY A 403 -3.85 25.31 -9.08
N ASN A 404 -3.01 25.36 -10.11
CA ASN A 404 -2.63 26.59 -10.81
C ASN A 404 -3.87 27.23 -11.49
N THR A 405 -4.89 26.41 -11.80
CA THR A 405 -6.20 26.80 -12.31
C THR A 405 -7.29 26.04 -11.55
N PRO A 406 -8.55 26.49 -11.57
CA PRO A 406 -9.66 25.78 -10.91
C PRO A 406 -9.84 24.33 -11.36
N THR A 407 -9.37 23.97 -12.56
CA THR A 407 -9.51 22.63 -13.12
C THR A 407 -8.26 21.77 -13.01
N SER A 408 -7.16 22.28 -12.44
CA SER A 408 -5.86 21.58 -12.42
C SER A 408 -5.94 20.19 -11.80
N TRP A 409 -6.57 20.06 -10.64
CA TRP A 409 -6.74 18.77 -9.98
C TRP A 409 -7.62 17.81 -10.79
N SER A 410 -8.75 18.31 -11.33
CA SER A 410 -9.60 17.48 -12.20
C SER A 410 -8.84 17.02 -13.44
N THR A 411 -8.03 17.90 -14.02
CA THR A 411 -7.15 17.55 -15.16
C THR A 411 -6.15 16.48 -14.80
N ALA A 412 -5.48 16.56 -13.66
CA ALA A 412 -4.54 15.55 -13.19
C ALA A 412 -5.23 14.17 -13.04
N TRP A 413 -6.38 14.14 -12.37
CA TRP A 413 -7.15 12.90 -12.19
C TRP A 413 -7.65 12.32 -13.51
N TYR A 414 -8.09 13.16 -14.45
CA TYR A 414 -8.51 12.69 -15.79
C TYR A 414 -7.34 12.19 -16.62
N ILE A 415 -6.13 12.74 -16.48
CA ILE A 415 -4.93 12.18 -17.12
C ILE A 415 -4.67 10.74 -16.58
N PHE A 416 -4.78 10.54 -15.27
CA PHE A 416 -4.65 9.20 -14.69
C PHE A 416 -5.76 8.25 -15.15
N ALA A 417 -7.00 8.74 -15.25
CA ALA A 417 -8.12 7.96 -15.77
C ALA A 417 -7.92 7.58 -17.24
N ALA A 418 -7.45 8.52 -18.08
CA ALA A 418 -7.18 8.29 -19.49
C ALA A 418 -6.05 7.24 -19.67
N PHE A 419 -4.97 7.33 -18.88
CA PHE A 419 -3.92 6.31 -18.86
C PHE A 419 -4.49 4.93 -18.52
N ALA A 420 -5.25 4.82 -17.42
CA ALA A 420 -5.88 3.56 -17.02
C ALA A 420 -6.83 3.01 -18.11
N LEU A 421 -7.57 3.89 -18.81
CA LEU A 421 -8.45 3.52 -19.91
C LEU A 421 -7.65 2.95 -21.09
N VAL A 422 -6.55 3.60 -21.48
CA VAL A 422 -5.68 3.11 -22.57
C VAL A 422 -5.12 1.73 -22.20
N VAL A 423 -4.69 1.52 -20.95
CA VAL A 423 -4.20 0.22 -20.47
C VAL A 423 -5.31 -0.83 -20.54
N ALA A 424 -6.51 -0.53 -20.04
CA ALA A 424 -7.65 -1.46 -20.04
C ALA A 424 -8.07 -1.86 -21.46
N VAL A 425 -8.21 -0.89 -22.36
CA VAL A 425 -8.58 -1.13 -23.76
C VAL A 425 -7.48 -1.92 -24.49
N SER A 426 -6.22 -1.56 -24.31
CA SER A 426 -5.10 -2.29 -24.89
C SER A 426 -5.06 -3.74 -24.40
N PHE A 427 -5.25 -3.98 -23.10
CA PHE A 427 -5.30 -5.32 -22.53
C PHE A 427 -6.47 -6.13 -23.10
N MET A 428 -7.63 -5.53 -23.26
CA MET A 428 -8.82 -6.19 -23.81
C MET A 428 -8.55 -6.82 -25.18
N PHE A 429 -7.86 -6.09 -26.07
CA PHE A 429 -7.58 -6.53 -27.43
C PHE A 429 -6.29 -7.36 -27.56
N LEU A 430 -5.25 -7.02 -26.82
CA LEU A 430 -3.92 -7.62 -26.99
C LEU A 430 -3.75 -8.89 -26.13
N PHE A 431 -4.32 -8.94 -24.93
CA PHE A 431 -4.19 -10.09 -24.07
C PHE A 431 -5.24 -11.15 -24.40
N LYS A 432 -4.81 -12.20 -25.12
CA LYS A 432 -5.68 -13.32 -25.51
C LYS A 432 -5.61 -14.43 -24.48
N TYR A 433 -6.65 -14.61 -23.69
CA TYR A 433 -6.80 -15.71 -22.73
C TYR A 433 -8.23 -16.23 -22.77
N LYS A 434 -8.40 -17.53 -23.01
CA LYS A 434 -9.72 -18.19 -23.02
C LYS A 434 -10.00 -18.75 -21.63
N HIS A 435 -11.18 -18.46 -21.09
CA HIS A 435 -11.67 -19.10 -19.90
C HIS A 435 -12.05 -20.54 -20.22
N VAL A 436 -11.36 -21.50 -19.63
CA VAL A 436 -11.75 -22.91 -19.62
C VAL A 436 -12.67 -23.05 -18.40
N ARG A 437 -13.98 -23.21 -18.62
CA ARG A 437 -14.89 -23.61 -17.54
C ARG A 437 -14.46 -25.00 -17.08
N GLU A 438 -14.13 -25.13 -15.83
CA GLU A 438 -14.09 -26.45 -15.18
C GLU A 438 -15.55 -26.90 -15.07
N ASP A 439 -16.02 -27.62 -16.09
CA ASP A 439 -17.29 -28.31 -16.02
C ASP A 439 -17.21 -29.28 -14.86
N LYS A 440 -18.27 -29.28 -14.07
CA LYS A 440 -18.49 -30.10 -12.87
C LYS A 440 -17.96 -31.55 -13.09
N GLN A 441 -16.91 -31.92 -12.38
CA GLN A 441 -16.72 -33.32 -11.96
C GLN A 441 -17.35 -33.53 -10.59
#